data_fa127b80ce9a50058f1f9cb0d877d4d2
#
_entry.id   fa127b80ce9a50058f1f9cb0d877d4d2
#
_cell.length_a   1.000
_cell.length_b   1.000
_cell.length_c   1.000
_cell.angle_alpha   90.00
_cell.angle_beta   90.00
_cell.angle_gamma   90.00
#
_symmetry.space_group_name_H-M   'P 1'
#
loop_
_entity.id
_entity.type
_entity.pdbx_description
1 polymer ?
#
loop_
_entity_poly.entity_id
_entity_poly.type
_entity_poly.pdbx_seq_one_letter_code
_entity_poly.pdbx_strand_id
1 'polypeptide(L)'
;MKKVVRTVWISALSGLAFLAACCSAKGLTKAEKKQLEQERDSIQAILTRREGAAVYGSPEIIARYGLETYRLQNQLDSINAKLGEDVDLEKSARRLALQERIADLQAALQRREGACVYGSPEIIEEYGKETQRMRDELQATRKELRELNESESQINDGKVEALYGSPMP
;
A
#
# COMPACT_ATOMS: atom_id res chain seq x y z
N MET A 1 26.65 -21.35 -24.31
CA MET A 1 25.82 -20.95 -23.15
C MET A 1 25.79 -19.42 -23.02
N LYS A 2 25.05 -18.72 -23.89
CA LYS A 2 24.92 -17.23 -23.87
C LYS A 2 23.57 -16.86 -24.49
N LYS A 3 22.43 -17.14 -23.82
CA LYS A 3 21.09 -16.67 -24.27
C LYS A 3 20.01 -16.58 -23.20
N VAL A 4 20.34 -16.49 -21.91
CA VAL A 4 19.30 -16.45 -20.84
C VAL A 4 19.25 -15.13 -20.05
N VAL A 5 20.09 -14.15 -20.35
CA VAL A 5 20.18 -12.91 -19.52
C VAL A 5 19.36 -11.74 -20.09
N ARG A 6 18.61 -11.91 -21.19
CA ARG A 6 17.94 -10.77 -21.86
C ARG A 6 16.47 -10.54 -21.52
N THR A 7 15.83 -11.39 -20.71
CA THR A 7 14.37 -11.33 -20.53
C THR A 7 13.91 -10.76 -19.20
N VAL A 8 14.81 -10.37 -18.28
CA VAL A 8 14.44 -9.88 -16.95
C VAL A 8 14.40 -8.34 -16.84
N TRP A 9 14.91 -7.63 -17.85
CA TRP A 9 15.02 -6.15 -17.80
C TRP A 9 13.84 -5.36 -18.37
N ILE A 10 12.81 -6.00 -18.90
CA ILE A 10 11.67 -5.30 -19.53
C ILE A 10 10.51 -5.06 -18.56
N SER A 11 10.46 -5.74 -17.42
CA SER A 11 9.35 -5.59 -16.46
C SER A 11 9.51 -4.45 -15.45
N ALA A 12 10.68 -3.83 -15.33
CA ALA A 12 10.94 -2.78 -14.34
C ALA A 12 10.68 -1.35 -14.85
N LEU A 13 10.47 -1.16 -16.17
CA LEU A 13 10.31 0.18 -16.76
C LEU A 13 8.84 0.59 -17.01
N SER A 14 7.87 -0.30 -16.82
CA SER A 14 6.45 0.04 -17.00
C SER A 14 5.80 0.74 -15.81
N GLY A 15 6.47 0.80 -14.64
CA GLY A 15 5.94 1.44 -13.43
C GLY A 15 6.12 2.96 -13.36
N LEU A 16 7.03 3.55 -14.13
CA LEU A 16 7.40 4.97 -14.03
C LEU A 16 6.77 5.88 -15.10
N ALA A 17 6.13 5.32 -16.11
CA ALA A 17 5.49 6.11 -17.17
C ALA A 17 4.08 6.63 -16.79
N PHE A 18 3.52 6.23 -15.64
CA PHE A 18 2.14 6.58 -15.25
C PHE A 18 2.00 7.91 -14.50
N LEU A 19 3.08 8.53 -14.03
CA LEU A 19 3.02 9.76 -13.24
C LEU A 19 3.04 11.07 -14.05
N ALA A 20 3.20 11.01 -15.37
CA ALA A 20 3.29 12.23 -16.22
C ALA A 20 2.01 12.58 -17.00
N ALA A 21 0.90 11.87 -16.80
CA ALA A 21 -0.34 12.08 -17.55
C ALA A 21 -1.39 12.96 -16.83
N CYS A 22 -1.01 13.70 -15.80
CA CYS A 22 -1.95 14.53 -15.01
C CYS A 22 -2.28 15.90 -15.61
N CYS A 23 -1.99 16.18 -16.87
CA CYS A 23 -2.36 17.47 -17.48
C CYS A 23 -2.83 17.33 -18.93
N SER A 24 -3.89 16.55 -19.16
CA SER A 24 -4.68 16.72 -20.39
C SER A 24 -6.12 16.34 -20.09
N ALA A 25 -6.94 17.36 -19.87
CA ALA A 25 -8.40 17.26 -19.82
C ALA A 25 -8.98 16.95 -21.21
N LYS A 26 -8.53 15.86 -21.84
CA LYS A 26 -9.25 15.19 -22.91
C LYS A 26 -10.24 14.25 -22.22
N GLY A 27 -11.51 14.58 -22.28
CA GLY A 27 -12.55 13.72 -21.73
C GLY A 27 -12.35 12.28 -22.22
N LEU A 28 -12.42 11.31 -21.31
CA LEU A 28 -12.36 9.88 -21.61
C LEU A 28 -13.35 9.53 -22.71
N THR A 29 -12.95 8.75 -23.68
CA THR A 29 -13.88 8.18 -24.65
C THR A 29 -14.84 7.21 -23.97
N LYS A 30 -16.00 7.00 -24.54
CA LYS A 30 -17.00 6.07 -24.01
C LYS A 30 -16.45 4.63 -23.86
N ALA A 31 -15.53 4.24 -24.76
CA ALA A 31 -14.87 2.93 -24.69
C ALA A 31 -13.87 2.84 -23.53
N GLU A 32 -13.03 3.86 -23.35
CA GLU A 32 -12.08 3.94 -22.23
C GLU A 32 -12.79 3.96 -20.88
N LYS A 33 -13.88 4.74 -20.77
CA LYS A 33 -14.70 4.77 -19.56
C LYS A 33 -15.24 3.39 -19.21
N LYS A 34 -15.82 2.67 -20.18
CA LYS A 34 -16.34 1.32 -19.97
C LYS A 34 -15.24 0.34 -19.56
N GLN A 35 -14.03 0.46 -20.12
CA GLN A 35 -12.91 -0.38 -19.75
C GLN A 35 -12.46 -0.13 -18.32
N LEU A 36 -12.34 1.14 -17.88
CA LEU A 36 -12.02 1.52 -16.51
C LEU A 36 -13.07 1.04 -15.51
N GLU A 37 -14.37 1.13 -15.86
CA GLU A 37 -15.45 0.60 -15.02
C GLU A 37 -15.35 -0.93 -14.85
N GLN A 38 -15.02 -1.67 -15.90
CA GLN A 38 -14.81 -3.12 -15.82
C GLN A 38 -13.59 -3.48 -14.96
N GLU A 39 -12.48 -2.73 -15.09
CA GLU A 39 -11.29 -2.93 -14.30
C GLU A 39 -11.56 -2.61 -12.82
N ARG A 40 -12.26 -1.51 -12.53
CA ARG A 40 -12.73 -1.15 -11.20
C ARG A 40 -13.53 -2.27 -10.54
N ASP A 41 -14.55 -2.75 -11.23
CA ASP A 41 -15.45 -3.80 -10.72
C ASP A 41 -14.68 -5.10 -10.44
N SER A 42 -13.70 -5.43 -11.29
CA SER A 42 -12.83 -6.59 -11.10
C SER A 42 -11.97 -6.46 -9.86
N ILE A 43 -11.31 -5.31 -9.66
CA ILE A 43 -10.47 -5.05 -8.47
C ILE A 43 -11.34 -5.05 -7.22
N GLN A 44 -12.50 -4.43 -7.25
CA GLN A 44 -13.43 -4.38 -6.12
C GLN A 44 -13.91 -5.77 -5.71
N ALA A 45 -14.21 -6.64 -6.67
CA ALA A 45 -14.56 -8.04 -6.40
C ALA A 45 -13.40 -8.81 -5.74
N ILE A 46 -12.15 -8.54 -6.14
CA ILE A 46 -10.96 -9.12 -5.49
C ILE A 46 -10.83 -8.63 -4.05
N LEU A 47 -10.96 -7.32 -3.81
CA LEU A 47 -10.87 -6.72 -2.49
C LEU A 47 -11.94 -7.27 -1.54
N THR A 48 -13.21 -7.30 -1.97
CA THR A 48 -14.31 -7.86 -1.17
C THR A 48 -14.07 -9.33 -0.79
N ARG A 49 -13.50 -10.12 -1.72
CA ARG A 49 -13.14 -11.51 -1.41
C ARG A 49 -11.99 -11.59 -0.40
N ARG A 50 -11.06 -10.63 -0.41
CA ARG A 50 -9.94 -10.57 0.52
C ARG A 50 -10.36 -10.14 1.92
N GLU A 51 -11.32 -9.24 2.06
CA GLU A 51 -11.84 -8.77 3.36
C GLU A 51 -12.41 -9.91 4.22
N GLY A 52 -13.05 -10.90 3.58
CA GLY A 52 -13.60 -12.09 4.27
C GLY A 52 -12.62 -13.24 4.45
N ALA A 53 -11.40 -13.14 3.91
CA ALA A 53 -10.45 -14.25 3.90
C ALA A 53 -9.57 -14.26 5.14
N ALA A 54 -9.57 -15.38 5.88
CA ALA A 54 -8.57 -15.63 6.90
C ALA A 54 -7.24 -16.04 6.24
N VAL A 55 -6.19 -15.26 6.46
CA VAL A 55 -4.86 -15.54 5.91
C VAL A 55 -4.04 -16.33 6.91
N TYR A 56 -3.70 -17.57 6.53
CA TYR A 56 -2.84 -18.44 7.31
C TYR A 56 -1.49 -18.58 6.62
N GLY A 57 -0.42 -18.62 7.39
CA GLY A 57 0.92 -18.84 6.85
C GLY A 57 2.00 -18.21 7.70
N SER A 58 3.22 -18.18 7.16
CA SER A 58 4.32 -17.49 7.81
C SER A 58 4.08 -15.97 7.86
N PRO A 59 4.72 -15.24 8.77
CA PRO A 59 4.61 -13.78 8.85
C PRO A 59 4.85 -13.08 7.52
N GLU A 60 5.76 -13.62 6.67
CA GLU A 60 6.03 -13.06 5.35
C GLU A 60 4.86 -13.20 4.38
N ILE A 61 4.16 -14.35 4.44
CA ILE A 61 2.97 -14.59 3.61
C ILE A 61 1.87 -13.61 4.01
N ILE A 62 1.65 -13.42 5.31
CA ILE A 62 0.66 -12.47 5.83
C ILE A 62 1.02 -11.05 5.44
N ALA A 63 2.29 -10.63 5.59
CA ALA A 63 2.76 -9.30 5.23
C ALA A 63 2.60 -9.04 3.72
N ARG A 64 2.98 -10.01 2.88
CA ARG A 64 2.83 -9.91 1.42
C ARG A 64 1.36 -9.80 1.00
N TYR A 65 0.48 -10.58 1.60
CA TYR A 65 -0.95 -10.51 1.34
C TYR A 65 -1.52 -9.13 1.69
N GLY A 66 -1.14 -8.58 2.84
CA GLY A 66 -1.51 -7.23 3.25
C GLY A 66 -1.03 -6.17 2.25
N LEU A 67 0.25 -6.22 1.85
CA LEU A 67 0.83 -5.28 0.89
C LEU A 67 0.13 -5.34 -0.47
N GLU A 68 -0.18 -6.54 -0.99
CA GLU A 68 -0.94 -6.69 -2.23
C GLU A 68 -2.35 -6.08 -2.13
N THR A 69 -3.01 -6.19 -0.97
CA THR A 69 -4.31 -5.56 -0.73
C THR A 69 -4.23 -4.04 -0.81
N TYR A 70 -3.21 -3.43 -0.20
CA TYR A 70 -2.99 -1.97 -0.31
C TYR A 70 -2.65 -1.52 -1.73
N ARG A 71 -1.92 -2.32 -2.50
CA ARG A 71 -1.64 -2.05 -3.91
C ARG A 71 -2.92 -2.06 -4.75
N LEU A 72 -3.79 -3.04 -4.54
CA LEU A 72 -5.09 -3.10 -5.21
C LEU A 72 -5.97 -1.91 -4.83
N GLN A 73 -5.98 -1.51 -3.55
CA GLN A 73 -6.71 -0.32 -3.10
C GLN A 73 -6.20 0.94 -3.79
N ASN A 74 -4.89 1.15 -3.86
CA ASN A 74 -4.29 2.31 -4.55
C ASN A 74 -4.58 2.30 -6.07
N GLN A 75 -4.66 1.13 -6.70
CA GLN A 75 -5.11 1.01 -8.09
C GLN A 75 -6.58 1.40 -8.24
N LEU A 76 -7.45 0.94 -7.35
CA LEU A 76 -8.86 1.29 -7.32
C LEU A 76 -9.05 2.80 -7.19
N ASP A 77 -8.34 3.43 -6.26
CA ASP A 77 -8.36 4.88 -6.04
C ASP A 77 -7.92 5.65 -7.31
N SER A 78 -6.86 5.16 -7.98
CA SER A 78 -6.40 5.74 -9.25
C SER A 78 -7.43 5.63 -10.37
N ILE A 79 -8.16 4.52 -10.45
CA ILE A 79 -9.23 4.33 -11.44
C ILE A 79 -10.41 5.24 -11.12
N ASN A 80 -10.83 5.31 -9.85
CA ASN A 80 -11.92 6.17 -9.39
C ASN A 80 -11.64 7.65 -9.69
N ALA A 81 -10.42 8.11 -9.42
CA ALA A 81 -10.00 9.47 -9.78
C ALA A 81 -10.07 9.73 -11.30
N LYS A 82 -9.67 8.76 -12.14
CA LYS A 82 -9.81 8.86 -13.61
C LYS A 82 -11.27 8.88 -14.06
N LEU A 83 -12.16 8.21 -13.35
CA LEU A 83 -13.60 8.21 -13.60
C LEU A 83 -14.27 9.51 -13.12
N GLY A 84 -13.54 10.39 -12.42
CA GLY A 84 -14.01 11.67 -11.92
C GLY A 84 -14.56 11.63 -10.50
N GLU A 85 -14.28 10.57 -9.76
CA GLU A 85 -14.60 10.51 -8.33
C GLU A 85 -13.61 11.36 -7.53
N ASP A 86 -14.06 11.95 -6.44
CA ASP A 86 -13.22 12.76 -5.54
C ASP A 86 -12.39 11.83 -4.65
N VAL A 87 -11.17 11.54 -5.07
CA VAL A 87 -10.23 10.66 -4.39
C VAL A 87 -8.93 11.38 -4.10
N ASP A 88 -8.48 11.35 -2.86
CA ASP A 88 -7.18 11.88 -2.45
C ASP A 88 -6.06 10.87 -2.83
N LEU A 89 -5.52 11.03 -4.04
CA LEU A 89 -4.47 10.18 -4.56
C LEU A 89 -3.14 10.33 -3.79
N GLU A 90 -2.85 11.50 -3.24
CA GLU A 90 -1.63 11.72 -2.44
C GLU A 90 -1.71 10.90 -1.15
N LYS A 91 -2.84 10.93 -0.48
CA LYS A 91 -3.10 10.15 0.72
C LYS A 91 -3.07 8.64 0.44
N SER A 92 -3.66 8.20 -0.66
CA SER A 92 -3.63 6.80 -1.08
C SER A 92 -2.20 6.31 -1.36
N ALA A 93 -1.40 7.10 -2.08
CA ALA A 93 0.01 6.82 -2.35
C ALA A 93 0.85 6.79 -1.05
N ARG A 94 0.62 7.73 -0.13
CA ARG A 94 1.30 7.77 1.18
C ARG A 94 0.98 6.53 2.01
N ARG A 95 -0.28 6.09 2.02
CA ARG A 95 -0.71 4.85 2.70
C ARG A 95 0.04 3.63 2.15
N LEU A 96 0.12 3.50 0.84
CA LEU A 96 0.87 2.42 0.20
C LEU A 96 2.35 2.46 0.56
N ALA A 97 2.99 3.63 0.50
CA ALA A 97 4.41 3.80 0.84
C ALA A 97 4.71 3.42 2.31
N LEU A 98 3.84 3.82 3.25
CA LEU A 98 3.96 3.42 4.66
C LEU A 98 3.84 1.90 4.83
N GLN A 99 2.92 1.26 4.11
CA GLN A 99 2.75 -0.18 4.17
C GLN A 99 3.94 -0.94 3.56
N GLU A 100 4.52 -0.44 2.47
CA GLU A 100 5.76 -0.98 1.90
C GLU A 100 6.92 -0.86 2.90
N ARG A 101 7.06 0.29 3.55
CA ARG A 101 8.09 0.50 4.59
C ARG A 101 7.91 -0.44 5.77
N ILE A 102 6.68 -0.68 6.23
CA ILE A 102 6.37 -1.65 7.29
C ILE A 102 6.81 -3.05 6.88
N ALA A 103 6.49 -3.49 5.65
CA ALA A 103 6.86 -4.80 5.14
C ALA A 103 8.38 -4.98 5.05
N ASP A 104 9.11 -3.97 4.57
CA ASP A 104 10.57 -3.99 4.49
C ASP A 104 11.23 -4.07 5.87
N LEU A 105 10.77 -3.27 6.83
CA LEU A 105 11.29 -3.28 8.21
C LEU A 105 11.00 -4.61 8.89
N GLN A 106 9.83 -5.19 8.70
CA GLN A 106 9.49 -6.51 9.24
C GLN A 106 10.39 -7.61 8.67
N ALA A 107 10.60 -7.62 7.34
CA ALA A 107 11.47 -8.58 6.68
C ALA A 107 12.94 -8.40 7.11
N ALA A 108 13.39 -7.17 7.34
CA ALA A 108 14.74 -6.89 7.84
C ALA A 108 14.93 -7.39 9.29
N LEU A 109 13.97 -7.09 10.17
CA LEU A 109 13.99 -7.55 11.55
C LEU A 109 13.97 -9.07 11.67
N GLN A 110 13.13 -9.75 10.89
CA GLN A 110 13.04 -11.20 10.89
C GLN A 110 14.35 -11.86 10.46
N ARG A 111 15.03 -11.32 9.44
CA ARG A 111 16.36 -11.80 9.03
C ARG A 111 17.40 -11.62 10.15
N ARG A 112 17.29 -10.53 10.93
CA ARG A 112 18.20 -10.26 12.05
C ARG A 112 17.93 -11.16 13.26
N GLU A 113 16.67 -11.46 13.57
CA GLU A 113 16.30 -12.33 14.70
C GLU A 113 16.79 -13.77 14.51
N GLY A 114 16.89 -14.24 13.25
CA GLY A 114 17.47 -15.57 12.93
C GLY A 114 19.00 -15.60 12.80
N ALA A 115 19.67 -14.45 12.87
CA ALA A 115 21.11 -14.37 12.64
C ALA A 115 21.90 -14.52 13.95
N CYS A 116 22.89 -15.44 13.95
CA CYS A 116 23.89 -15.50 14.99
C CYS A 116 24.95 -14.41 14.73
N VAL A 117 25.08 -13.45 15.63
CA VAL A 117 26.08 -12.39 15.51
C VAL A 117 27.34 -12.81 16.23
N TYR A 118 28.43 -12.94 15.47
CA TYR A 118 29.77 -13.22 15.99
C TYR A 118 30.68 -12.01 15.77
N GLY A 119 31.49 -11.66 16.75
CA GLY A 119 32.43 -10.55 16.62
C GLY A 119 32.87 -10.02 17.95
N SER A 120 33.53 -8.87 17.93
CA SER A 120 33.90 -8.17 19.15
C SER A 120 32.66 -7.63 19.89
N PRO A 121 32.74 -7.36 21.19
CA PRO A 121 31.63 -6.79 21.94
C PRO A 121 31.04 -5.54 21.30
N GLU A 122 31.87 -4.70 20.67
CA GLU A 122 31.45 -3.47 20.00
C GLU A 122 30.55 -3.78 18.78
N ILE A 123 30.88 -4.81 17.98
CA ILE A 123 30.08 -5.25 16.82
C ILE A 123 28.73 -5.77 17.28
N ILE A 124 28.71 -6.54 18.37
CA ILE A 124 27.45 -7.09 18.92
C ILE A 124 26.57 -5.95 19.45
N GLU A 125 27.16 -4.97 20.13
CA GLU A 125 26.44 -3.80 20.65
C GLU A 125 25.86 -2.94 19.51
N GLU A 126 26.67 -2.66 18.46
CA GLU A 126 26.20 -1.90 17.28
C GLU A 126 25.05 -2.59 16.57
N TYR A 127 25.15 -3.92 16.38
CA TYR A 127 24.07 -4.73 15.81
C TYR A 127 22.79 -4.64 16.65
N GLY A 128 22.90 -4.67 17.97
CA GLY A 128 21.78 -4.51 18.89
C GLY A 128 21.12 -3.13 18.78
N LYS A 129 21.94 -2.06 18.75
CA LYS A 129 21.47 -0.68 18.60
C LYS A 129 20.74 -0.47 17.27
N GLU A 130 21.27 -1.00 16.18
CA GLU A 130 20.64 -0.91 14.86
C GLU A 130 19.31 -1.68 14.81
N THR A 131 19.26 -2.86 15.40
CA THR A 131 18.03 -3.65 15.52
C THR A 131 16.95 -2.90 16.32
N GLN A 132 17.35 -2.22 17.41
CA GLN A 132 16.41 -1.42 18.19
C GLN A 132 15.90 -0.22 17.39
N ARG A 133 16.76 0.48 16.65
CA ARG A 133 16.35 1.59 15.77
C ARG A 133 15.32 1.14 14.74
N MET A 134 15.48 -0.04 14.13
CA MET A 134 14.50 -0.59 13.19
C MET A 134 13.16 -0.89 13.86
N ARG A 135 13.15 -1.37 15.11
CA ARG A 135 11.91 -1.60 15.87
C ARG A 135 11.19 -0.30 16.18
N ASP A 136 11.93 0.72 16.59
CA ASP A 136 11.37 2.04 16.89
C ASP A 136 10.79 2.69 15.63
N GLU A 137 11.50 2.59 14.50
CA GLU A 137 11.02 3.05 13.21
C GLU A 137 9.75 2.30 12.77
N LEU A 138 9.71 0.98 12.94
CA LEU A 138 8.52 0.18 12.65
C LEU A 138 7.30 0.63 13.46
N GLN A 139 7.49 0.91 14.74
CA GLN A 139 6.41 1.41 15.61
C GLN A 139 5.94 2.81 15.17
N ALA A 140 6.86 3.70 14.84
CA ALA A 140 6.54 5.04 14.36
C ALA A 140 5.76 4.99 13.03
N THR A 141 6.22 4.18 12.08
CA THR A 141 5.56 4.00 10.78
C THR A 141 4.15 3.41 10.94
N ARG A 142 3.97 2.44 11.83
CA ARG A 142 2.64 1.88 12.14
C ARG A 142 1.70 2.88 12.79
N LYS A 143 2.24 3.76 13.63
CA LYS A 143 1.45 4.83 14.25
C LYS A 143 0.99 5.82 13.18
N GLU A 144 1.89 6.26 12.31
CA GLU A 144 1.57 7.17 11.20
C GLU A 144 0.48 6.59 10.27
N LEU A 145 0.57 5.30 9.94
CA LEU A 145 -0.44 4.63 9.11
C LEU A 145 -1.82 4.59 9.81
N ARG A 146 -1.86 4.38 11.13
CA ARG A 146 -3.12 4.43 11.88
C ARG A 146 -3.73 5.82 11.88
N GLU A 147 -2.94 6.85 12.17
CA GLU A 147 -3.39 8.24 12.16
C GLU A 147 -3.95 8.65 10.80
N LEU A 148 -3.30 8.18 9.72
CA LEU A 148 -3.75 8.40 8.36
C LEU A 148 -5.13 7.74 8.09
N ASN A 149 -5.36 6.53 8.59
CA ASN A 149 -6.62 5.81 8.44
C ASN A 149 -7.74 6.38 9.35
N GLU A 150 -7.43 6.76 10.58
CA GLU A 150 -8.39 7.35 11.52
C GLU A 150 -8.92 8.69 11.01
N SER A 151 -8.09 9.47 10.35
CA SER A 151 -8.52 10.72 9.71
C SER A 151 -9.58 10.52 8.61
N GLU A 152 -9.66 9.33 8.01
CA GLU A 152 -10.70 8.98 7.03
C GLU A 152 -12.04 8.64 7.69
N SER A 153 -12.00 7.89 8.78
CA SER A 153 -13.22 7.52 9.50
C SER A 153 -13.96 8.77 9.99
N GLN A 154 -13.21 9.74 10.54
CA GLN A 154 -13.80 10.99 11.02
C GLN A 154 -14.41 11.85 9.90
N ILE A 155 -13.77 11.90 8.72
CA ILE A 155 -14.29 12.64 7.56
C ILE A 155 -15.56 11.97 7.02
N ASN A 156 -15.61 10.65 6.99
CA ASN A 156 -16.77 9.90 6.51
C ASN A 156 -17.95 10.01 7.49
N ASP A 157 -17.70 9.92 8.80
CA ASP A 157 -18.73 10.11 9.83
C ASP A 157 -19.32 11.52 9.77
N GLY A 158 -18.50 12.56 9.62
CA GLY A 158 -18.94 13.93 9.45
C GLY A 158 -19.75 14.17 8.17
N LYS A 159 -19.42 13.49 7.06
CA LYS A 159 -20.22 13.54 5.82
C LYS A 159 -21.57 12.85 5.97
N VAL A 160 -21.63 11.76 6.73
CA VAL A 160 -22.90 11.05 7.02
C VAL A 160 -23.82 11.90 7.91
N GLU A 161 -23.30 12.53 8.97
CA GLU A 161 -24.10 13.47 9.80
C GLU A 161 -24.64 14.65 9.00
N ALA A 162 -23.83 15.22 8.10
CA ALA A 162 -24.25 16.33 7.25
C ALA A 162 -25.36 15.95 6.25
N LEU A 163 -25.40 14.67 5.82
CA LEU A 163 -26.40 14.17 4.88
C LEU A 163 -27.72 13.76 5.54
N TYR A 164 -27.70 13.30 6.78
CA TYR A 164 -28.89 12.76 7.45
C TYR A 164 -29.48 13.71 8.50
N GLY A 165 -28.87 14.88 8.76
CA GLY A 165 -29.33 15.83 9.78
C GLY A 165 -29.22 15.24 11.19
N SER A 166 -28.85 16.05 12.16
CA SER A 166 -28.93 15.64 13.57
C SER A 166 -30.36 15.25 13.92
N PRO A 167 -30.59 14.13 14.63
CA PRO A 167 -31.92 13.82 15.15
C PRO A 167 -32.40 14.97 16.00
N MET A 168 -33.56 15.54 15.66
CA MET A 168 -34.19 16.60 16.45
C MET A 168 -34.50 16.08 17.86
N PRO A 169 -34.32 16.92 18.87
CA PRO A 169 -34.59 16.57 20.27
C PRO A 169 -36.05 16.26 20.53
#